data_02e785f28e9da67ad6eb5cb13ff64b9c
#
_entry.id   02e785f28e9da67ad6eb5cb13ff64b9c
#
_cell.length_a   1.000
_cell.length_b   1.000
_cell.length_c   1.000
_cell.angle_alpha   90.00
_cell.angle_beta   90.00
_cell.angle_gamma   90.00
#
_symmetry.space_group_name_H-M   'P 1'
#
loop_
_entity.id
_entity.type
_entity.pdbx_description
1 polymer ?
#
loop_
_entity_poly.entity_id
_entity_poly.type
_entity_poly.pdbx_seq_one_letter_code
_entity_poly.pdbx_strand_id
1 'polypeptide(L)'
;MTRVRELSRNYNPKQVEEKVLRFWEEKNVYSTLRESLRGRPKYYFLDGPPYPSSGEPHPGTVWNKVLKDVFIRFARASGYDVIDRAGWDCHGLPIEVKTEQMLGFKTKRDIEAYGIANFVDSCKKFAEENIAEMTKHFKNFGTSLNWIDAYRTMDDYYIESAWWGIKKIWEQGRLKRGLQVVHWCPRCETVLADYEAVSYTHLRAHETRHDLVCRLLLE
;
A
#
# COMPACT_ATOMS: atom_id res chain seq x y z
N MET A 1 -23.79 -41.90 8.24
CA MET A 1 -23.95 -41.44 6.84
C MET A 1 -24.11 -39.92 6.84
N THR A 2 -23.10 -39.20 6.43
CA THR A 2 -23.15 -37.73 6.32
C THR A 2 -24.03 -37.38 5.12
N ARG A 3 -25.20 -36.78 5.36
CA ARG A 3 -26.07 -36.32 4.27
C ARG A 3 -25.31 -35.30 3.44
N VAL A 4 -25.03 -35.62 2.18
CA VAL A 4 -24.53 -34.64 1.21
C VAL A 4 -25.60 -33.56 1.06
N ARG A 5 -25.27 -32.35 1.41
CA ARG A 5 -26.18 -31.20 1.31
C ARG A 5 -26.41 -30.89 -0.18
N GLU A 6 -27.68 -30.88 -0.57
CA GLU A 6 -28.03 -30.51 -1.94
C GLU A 6 -27.53 -29.08 -2.23
N LEU A 7 -26.69 -28.93 -3.26
CA LEU A 7 -26.19 -27.63 -3.68
C LEU A 7 -27.26 -26.92 -4.53
N SER A 8 -27.37 -25.62 -4.39
CA SER A 8 -28.22 -24.81 -5.25
C SER A 8 -27.79 -24.98 -6.71
N ARG A 9 -28.77 -25.17 -7.61
CA ARG A 9 -28.50 -25.25 -9.05
C ARG A 9 -27.94 -23.95 -9.63
N ASN A 10 -28.25 -22.83 -8.99
CA ASN A 10 -27.78 -21.52 -9.40
C ASN A 10 -26.67 -21.02 -8.46
N TYR A 11 -25.47 -20.83 -8.98
CA TYR A 11 -24.38 -20.22 -8.26
C TYR A 11 -24.60 -18.71 -8.13
N ASN A 12 -24.65 -18.20 -6.90
CA ASN A 12 -24.70 -16.78 -6.60
C ASN A 12 -23.41 -16.37 -5.88
N PRO A 13 -22.43 -15.76 -6.59
CA PRO A 13 -21.12 -15.43 -5.99
C PRO A 13 -21.26 -14.57 -4.75
N LYS A 14 -22.10 -13.52 -4.79
CA LYS A 14 -22.26 -12.59 -3.68
C LYS A 14 -22.71 -13.28 -2.37
N GLN A 15 -23.70 -14.17 -2.48
CA GLN A 15 -24.18 -14.92 -1.31
C GLN A 15 -23.13 -15.89 -0.76
N VAL A 16 -22.33 -16.49 -1.65
CA VAL A 16 -21.24 -17.40 -1.24
C VAL A 16 -20.14 -16.63 -0.56
N GLU A 17 -19.72 -15.50 -1.11
CA GLU A 17 -18.69 -14.61 -0.55
C GLU A 17 -19.10 -14.12 0.84
N GLU A 18 -20.27 -13.54 1.00
CA GLU A 18 -20.79 -13.08 2.29
C GLU A 18 -20.81 -14.17 3.34
N LYS A 19 -21.25 -15.38 2.95
CA LYS A 19 -21.28 -16.54 3.85
C LYS A 19 -19.88 -16.98 4.25
N VAL A 20 -18.94 -17.03 3.32
CA VAL A 20 -17.56 -17.47 3.58
C VAL A 20 -16.83 -16.44 4.45
N LEU A 21 -16.95 -15.15 4.15
CA LEU A 21 -16.33 -14.09 4.94
C LEU A 21 -16.86 -14.11 6.38
N ARG A 22 -18.16 -14.23 6.56
CA ARG A 22 -18.77 -14.38 7.89
C ARG A 22 -18.24 -15.61 8.63
N PHE A 23 -18.16 -16.75 7.98
CA PHE A 23 -17.59 -17.96 8.56
C PHE A 23 -16.13 -17.77 9.01
N TRP A 24 -15.31 -17.09 8.18
CA TRP A 24 -13.92 -16.82 8.52
C TRP A 24 -13.80 -15.92 9.75
N GLU A 25 -14.67 -14.93 9.86
CA GLU A 25 -14.70 -14.02 11.00
C GLU A 25 -15.18 -14.73 12.28
N GLU A 26 -16.35 -15.41 12.23
CA GLU A 26 -16.92 -16.15 13.38
C GLU A 26 -15.98 -17.24 13.92
N LYS A 27 -15.22 -17.88 13.06
CA LYS A 27 -14.29 -18.94 13.42
C LYS A 27 -12.86 -18.46 13.63
N ASN A 28 -12.58 -17.17 13.49
CA ASN A 28 -11.24 -16.61 13.56
C ASN A 28 -10.23 -17.40 12.72
N VAL A 29 -10.62 -17.78 11.48
CA VAL A 29 -9.88 -18.73 10.64
C VAL A 29 -8.45 -18.30 10.45
N TYR A 30 -8.19 -17.00 10.23
CA TYR A 30 -6.85 -16.47 10.06
C TYR A 30 -5.95 -16.73 11.29
N SER A 31 -6.42 -16.37 12.48
CA SER A 31 -5.67 -16.53 13.73
C SER A 31 -5.47 -18.01 14.08
N THR A 32 -6.52 -18.82 13.91
CA THR A 32 -6.47 -20.28 14.15
C THR A 32 -5.44 -20.96 13.25
N LEU A 33 -5.41 -20.58 11.96
CA LEU A 33 -4.45 -21.13 11.00
C LEU A 33 -3.01 -20.75 11.37
N ARG A 34 -2.76 -19.49 11.72
CA ARG A 34 -1.44 -19.02 12.16
C ARG A 34 -0.97 -19.78 13.41
N GLU A 35 -1.86 -19.96 14.39
CA GLU A 35 -1.52 -20.67 15.62
C GLU A 35 -1.19 -22.14 15.36
N SER A 36 -1.95 -22.81 14.49
CA SER A 36 -1.72 -24.22 14.14
C SER A 36 -0.38 -24.46 13.42
N LEU A 37 0.20 -23.44 12.82
CA LEU A 37 1.48 -23.50 12.11
C LEU A 37 2.64 -22.96 12.94
N ARG A 38 2.38 -22.47 14.16
CA ARG A 38 3.41 -21.92 15.04
C ARG A 38 4.52 -22.95 15.33
N GLY A 39 5.78 -22.49 15.21
CA GLY A 39 6.95 -23.33 15.41
C GLY A 39 7.37 -24.18 14.22
N ARG A 40 6.64 -24.14 13.11
CA ARG A 40 7.08 -24.70 11.83
C ARG A 40 8.21 -23.85 11.21
N PRO A 41 8.87 -24.30 10.13
CA PRO A 41 9.85 -23.49 9.42
C PRO A 41 9.26 -22.13 9.05
N LYS A 42 10.01 -21.06 9.30
CA LYS A 42 9.54 -19.68 9.09
C LYS A 42 9.55 -19.30 7.61
N TYR A 43 8.51 -18.60 7.21
CA TYR A 43 8.43 -17.90 5.94
C TYR A 43 8.05 -16.45 6.21
N TYR A 44 8.93 -15.52 5.87
CA TYR A 44 8.71 -14.09 6.11
C TYR A 44 8.15 -13.42 4.86
N PHE A 45 7.06 -12.71 5.02
CA PHE A 45 6.44 -11.96 3.95
C PHE A 45 6.07 -10.54 4.41
N LEU A 46 6.82 -9.57 3.90
CA LEU A 46 6.53 -8.16 4.10
C LEU A 46 5.83 -7.62 2.86
N ASP A 47 4.70 -6.98 3.06
CA ASP A 47 3.92 -6.39 1.98
C ASP A 47 4.63 -5.15 1.40
N GLY A 48 4.73 -5.04 0.06
CA GLY A 48 5.02 -3.77 -0.59
C GLY A 48 3.79 -2.87 -0.48
N PRO A 49 3.88 -1.77 0.26
CA PRO A 49 2.69 -1.06 0.73
C PRO A 49 2.07 -0.21 -0.37
N PRO A 50 0.74 -0.22 -0.54
CA PRO A 50 0.05 0.73 -1.40
C PRO A 50 -0.06 2.10 -0.72
N TYR A 51 -0.24 3.13 -1.54
CA TYR A 51 -0.62 4.46 -1.07
C TYR A 51 -2.09 4.50 -0.66
N PRO A 52 -2.44 4.97 0.54
CA PRO A 52 -3.84 5.23 0.93
C PRO A 52 -4.30 6.58 0.40
N SER A 53 -4.24 6.78 -0.91
CA SER A 53 -4.58 8.03 -1.59
C SER A 53 -6.06 8.15 -2.00
N SER A 54 -6.83 7.09 -1.76
CA SER A 54 -8.30 7.07 -1.89
C SER A 54 -8.86 5.94 -1.03
N GLY A 55 -10.14 6.03 -0.66
CA GLY A 55 -10.81 4.95 0.07
C GLY A 55 -11.00 3.67 -0.75
N GLU A 56 -11.03 3.78 -2.08
CA GLU A 56 -11.18 2.66 -2.99
C GLU A 56 -9.84 2.24 -3.59
N PRO A 57 -9.47 0.95 -3.50
CA PRO A 57 -8.23 0.48 -4.09
C PRO A 57 -8.33 0.42 -5.62
N HIS A 58 -7.29 0.91 -6.29
CA HIS A 58 -7.16 0.77 -7.74
C HIS A 58 -7.11 -0.71 -8.17
N PRO A 59 -7.68 -1.12 -9.31
CA PRO A 59 -7.65 -2.52 -9.76
C PRO A 59 -6.27 -3.16 -9.78
N GLY A 60 -5.23 -2.42 -10.18
CA GLY A 60 -3.84 -2.88 -10.13
C GLY A 60 -3.35 -3.17 -8.71
N THR A 61 -3.78 -2.39 -7.73
CA THR A 61 -3.49 -2.63 -6.31
C THR A 61 -4.18 -3.88 -5.81
N VAL A 62 -5.44 -4.09 -6.20
CA VAL A 62 -6.19 -5.32 -5.87
C VAL A 62 -5.50 -6.53 -6.46
N TRP A 63 -5.16 -6.49 -7.74
CA TRP A 63 -4.42 -7.57 -8.41
C TRP A 63 -3.11 -7.90 -7.69
N ASN A 64 -2.33 -6.89 -7.37
CA ASN A 64 -1.07 -7.07 -6.61
C ASN A 64 -1.32 -7.77 -5.26
N LYS A 65 -2.34 -7.33 -4.51
CA LYS A 65 -2.70 -7.94 -3.23
C LYS A 65 -3.16 -9.39 -3.36
N VAL A 66 -3.98 -9.70 -4.36
CA VAL A 66 -4.46 -11.06 -4.61
C VAL A 66 -3.31 -12.00 -4.95
N LEU A 67 -2.36 -11.57 -5.80
CA LEU A 67 -1.17 -12.37 -6.10
C LEU A 67 -0.33 -12.65 -4.84
N LYS A 68 -0.11 -11.65 -4.00
CA LYS A 68 0.60 -11.81 -2.73
C LYS A 68 -0.13 -12.79 -1.80
N ASP A 69 -1.44 -12.71 -1.72
CA ASP A 69 -2.28 -13.61 -0.93
C ASP A 69 -2.14 -15.08 -1.40
N VAL A 70 -2.05 -15.31 -2.70
CA VAL A 70 -1.80 -16.64 -3.26
C VAL A 70 -0.47 -17.23 -2.73
N PHE A 71 0.62 -16.46 -2.76
CA PHE A 71 1.92 -16.91 -2.24
C PHE A 71 1.87 -17.22 -0.74
N ILE A 72 1.22 -16.36 0.03
CA ILE A 72 1.06 -16.53 1.48
C ILE A 72 0.23 -17.77 1.81
N ARG A 73 -0.88 -17.97 1.12
CA ARG A 73 -1.73 -19.16 1.29
C ARG A 73 -1.01 -20.43 0.89
N PHE A 74 -0.27 -20.39 -0.23
CA PHE A 74 0.53 -21.52 -0.67
C PHE A 74 1.59 -21.90 0.37
N ALA A 75 2.33 -20.92 0.91
CA ALA A 75 3.31 -21.17 1.95
C ALA A 75 2.68 -21.79 3.21
N ARG A 76 1.52 -21.28 3.66
CA ARG A 76 0.78 -21.86 4.78
C ARG A 76 0.31 -23.29 4.47
N ALA A 77 -0.24 -23.54 3.29
CA ALA A 77 -0.68 -24.86 2.87
C ALA A 77 0.49 -25.85 2.75
N SER A 78 1.69 -25.35 2.46
CA SER A 78 2.95 -26.13 2.46
C SER A 78 3.53 -26.35 3.86
N GLY A 79 2.86 -25.91 4.92
CA GLY A 79 3.24 -26.16 6.31
C GLY A 79 4.24 -25.17 6.90
N TYR A 80 4.41 -23.98 6.31
CA TYR A 80 5.26 -22.93 6.88
C TYR A 80 4.51 -22.08 7.92
N ASP A 81 5.24 -21.69 8.96
CA ASP A 81 4.82 -20.63 9.89
C ASP A 81 5.09 -19.27 9.21
N VAL A 82 4.05 -18.75 8.55
CA VAL A 82 4.15 -17.52 7.77
C VAL A 82 4.02 -16.31 8.68
N ILE A 83 5.07 -15.50 8.72
CA ILE A 83 5.08 -14.19 9.36
C ILE A 83 4.80 -13.16 8.27
N ASP A 84 3.54 -12.87 8.09
CA ASP A 84 3.05 -11.87 7.13
C ASP A 84 2.72 -10.56 7.86
N ARG A 85 2.95 -9.46 7.17
CA ARG A 85 2.62 -8.14 7.66
C ARG A 85 2.15 -7.26 6.51
N ALA A 86 0.93 -6.74 6.60
CA ALA A 86 0.42 -5.74 5.67
C ALA A 86 1.12 -4.40 5.90
N GLY A 87 1.08 -3.52 4.90
CA GLY A 87 1.71 -2.21 5.01
C GLY A 87 0.98 -1.12 4.24
N TRP A 88 1.29 0.14 4.59
CA TRP A 88 0.74 1.35 4.01
C TRP A 88 1.84 2.39 3.77
N ASP A 89 1.91 2.89 2.53
CA ASP A 89 2.82 3.97 2.17
C ASP A 89 2.12 5.32 2.33
N CYS A 90 2.42 6.02 3.42
CA CYS A 90 1.67 7.19 3.87
C CYS A 90 2.35 8.52 3.55
N HIS A 91 3.45 8.52 2.78
CA HIS A 91 4.23 9.71 2.51
C HIS A 91 4.10 10.22 1.08
N GLY A 92 4.52 11.48 0.91
CA GLY A 92 4.79 12.10 -0.37
C GLY A 92 3.56 12.58 -1.13
N LEU A 93 3.79 12.93 -2.38
CA LEU A 93 2.83 13.58 -3.26
C LEU A 93 1.49 12.85 -3.42
N PRO A 94 1.41 11.50 -3.44
CA PRO A 94 0.12 10.82 -3.53
C PRO A 94 -0.87 11.18 -2.42
N ILE A 95 -0.38 11.50 -1.23
CA ILE A 95 -1.19 11.92 -0.09
C ILE A 95 -1.33 13.45 -0.06
N GLU A 96 -0.21 14.16 -0.18
CA GLU A 96 -0.15 15.61 -0.07
C GLU A 96 -1.02 16.31 -1.11
N VAL A 97 -0.90 15.94 -2.40
CA VAL A 97 -1.69 16.56 -3.48
C VAL A 97 -3.18 16.32 -3.30
N LYS A 98 -3.59 15.15 -2.79
CA LYS A 98 -5.00 14.87 -2.49
C LYS A 98 -5.51 15.72 -1.32
N THR A 99 -4.70 15.86 -0.28
CA THR A 99 -5.02 16.72 0.87
C THR A 99 -5.11 18.20 0.44
N GLU A 100 -4.19 18.67 -0.39
CA GLU A 100 -4.27 20.03 -0.97
C GLU A 100 -5.57 20.25 -1.74
N GLN A 101 -5.95 19.27 -2.58
CA GLN A 101 -7.20 19.32 -3.35
C GLN A 101 -8.43 19.38 -2.43
N MET A 102 -8.46 18.60 -1.36
CA MET A 102 -9.55 18.60 -0.38
C MET A 102 -9.63 19.94 0.37
N LEU A 103 -8.49 20.55 0.69
CA LEU A 103 -8.42 21.84 1.37
C LEU A 103 -8.61 23.03 0.41
N GLY A 104 -8.67 22.78 -0.91
CA GLY A 104 -8.85 23.81 -1.93
C GLY A 104 -7.59 24.63 -2.21
N PHE A 105 -6.42 24.13 -1.84
CA PHE A 105 -5.14 24.82 -2.05
C PHE A 105 -4.70 24.75 -3.50
N LYS A 106 -4.10 25.85 -3.99
CA LYS A 106 -3.61 25.96 -5.35
C LYS A 106 -2.09 26.10 -5.43
N THR A 107 -1.48 26.63 -4.40
CA THR A 107 -0.05 26.93 -4.34
C THR A 107 0.55 26.46 -3.02
N LYS A 108 1.87 26.33 -2.99
CA LYS A 108 2.60 26.02 -1.76
C LYS A 108 2.43 27.10 -0.68
N ARG A 109 2.24 28.35 -1.08
CA ARG A 109 1.98 29.46 -0.13
C ARG A 109 0.69 29.27 0.67
N ASP A 110 -0.31 28.60 0.10
CA ASP A 110 -1.54 28.27 0.80
C ASP A 110 -1.26 27.31 1.97
N ILE A 111 -0.34 26.37 1.77
CA ILE A 111 0.13 25.43 2.83
C ILE A 111 0.87 26.20 3.92
N GLU A 112 1.77 27.13 3.54
CA GLU A 112 2.51 27.94 4.49
C GLU A 112 1.58 28.83 5.32
N ALA A 113 0.57 29.43 4.68
CA ALA A 113 -0.44 30.26 5.35
C ALA A 113 -1.36 29.44 6.27
N TYR A 114 -1.69 28.20 5.90
CA TYR A 114 -2.47 27.28 6.73
C TYR A 114 -1.66 26.76 7.93
N GLY A 115 -0.35 26.72 7.79
CA GLY A 115 0.60 26.20 8.75
C GLY A 115 1.01 24.75 8.43
N ILE A 116 2.33 24.54 8.32
CA ILE A 116 2.90 23.22 7.94
C ILE A 116 2.44 22.12 8.88
N ALA A 117 2.43 22.35 10.20
CA ALA A 117 1.98 21.37 11.17
C ALA A 117 0.51 20.97 10.94
N ASN A 118 -0.38 21.93 10.72
CA ASN A 118 -1.78 21.68 10.44
C ASN A 118 -1.97 20.88 9.14
N PHE A 119 -1.15 21.17 8.12
CA PHE A 119 -1.19 20.43 6.86
C PHE A 119 -0.73 18.98 7.04
N VAL A 120 0.36 18.76 7.78
CA VAL A 120 0.85 17.40 8.10
C VAL A 120 -0.19 16.59 8.86
N ASP A 121 -0.86 17.21 9.84
CA ASP A 121 -1.93 16.54 10.58
C ASP A 121 -3.14 16.22 9.70
N SER A 122 -3.46 17.10 8.75
CA SER A 122 -4.51 16.86 7.75
C SER A 122 -4.13 15.68 6.83
N CYS A 123 -2.87 15.59 6.40
CA CYS A 123 -2.36 14.46 5.60
C CYS A 123 -2.41 13.13 6.38
N LYS A 124 -2.02 13.14 7.65
CA LYS A 124 -2.11 11.95 8.51
C LYS A 124 -3.54 11.46 8.65
N LYS A 125 -4.46 12.37 8.97
CA LYS A 125 -5.89 12.05 9.10
C LYS A 125 -6.46 11.49 7.80
N PHE A 126 -6.17 12.13 6.67
CA PHE A 126 -6.57 11.65 5.36
C PHE A 126 -6.06 10.22 5.08
N ALA A 127 -4.78 9.96 5.35
CA ALA A 127 -4.21 8.63 5.18
C ALA A 127 -4.88 7.59 6.09
N GLU A 128 -5.14 7.92 7.36
CA GLU A 128 -5.79 7.01 8.32
C GLU A 128 -7.22 6.65 7.92
N GLU A 129 -8.00 7.61 7.46
CA GLU A 129 -9.36 7.38 6.96
C GLU A 129 -9.36 6.44 5.75
N ASN A 130 -8.46 6.68 4.79
CA ASN A 130 -8.34 5.83 3.61
C ASN A 130 -7.79 4.43 3.93
N ILE A 131 -6.86 4.30 4.87
CA ILE A 131 -6.37 3.00 5.37
C ILE A 131 -7.54 2.18 5.90
N ALA A 132 -8.41 2.78 6.69
CA ALA A 132 -9.56 2.09 7.25
C ALA A 132 -10.50 1.57 6.14
N GLU A 133 -10.82 2.41 5.16
CA GLU A 133 -11.71 2.02 4.05
C GLU A 133 -11.05 0.98 3.12
N MET A 134 -9.82 1.19 2.68
CA MET A 134 -9.11 0.23 1.84
C MET A 134 -8.94 -1.12 2.53
N THR A 135 -8.71 -1.15 3.84
CA THR A 135 -8.62 -2.39 4.62
C THR A 135 -9.93 -3.19 4.53
N LYS A 136 -11.08 -2.53 4.61
CA LYS A 136 -12.39 -3.19 4.43
C LYS A 136 -12.50 -3.82 3.05
N HIS A 137 -12.11 -3.09 2.00
CA HIS A 137 -12.11 -3.61 0.63
C HIS A 137 -11.21 -4.84 0.48
N PHE A 138 -9.96 -4.78 0.98
CA PHE A 138 -9.05 -5.93 0.91
C PHE A 138 -9.55 -7.15 1.67
N LYS A 139 -10.16 -6.96 2.84
CA LYS A 139 -10.83 -8.04 3.58
C LYS A 139 -11.99 -8.63 2.78
N ASN A 140 -12.79 -7.80 2.12
CA ASN A 140 -13.89 -8.24 1.26
C ASN A 140 -13.41 -9.04 0.04
N PHE A 141 -12.22 -8.73 -0.50
CA PHE A 141 -11.56 -9.55 -1.52
C PHE A 141 -10.97 -10.86 -0.95
N GLY A 142 -11.13 -11.08 0.34
CA GLY A 142 -10.70 -12.31 1.00
C GLY A 142 -9.20 -12.40 1.23
N THR A 143 -8.45 -11.31 1.18
CA THR A 143 -7.00 -11.34 1.40
C THR A 143 -6.65 -11.71 2.85
N SER A 144 -5.78 -12.70 3.01
CA SER A 144 -5.42 -13.31 4.30
C SER A 144 -4.07 -12.78 4.81
N LEU A 145 -4.04 -11.48 5.09
CA LEU A 145 -2.88 -10.75 5.62
C LEU A 145 -3.09 -10.32 7.08
N ASN A 146 -1.99 -10.06 7.78
CA ASN A 146 -2.04 -9.45 9.10
C ASN A 146 -2.35 -7.95 8.99
N TRP A 147 -3.62 -7.61 9.05
CA TRP A 147 -4.13 -6.25 9.03
C TRP A 147 -4.07 -5.57 10.39
N ILE A 148 -4.02 -6.32 11.48
CA ILE A 148 -4.03 -5.79 12.86
C ILE A 148 -2.68 -5.12 13.16
N ASP A 149 -1.59 -5.74 12.75
CA ASP A 149 -0.23 -5.24 12.92
C ASP A 149 0.35 -4.72 11.58
N ALA A 150 -0.49 -4.05 10.80
CA ALA A 150 -0.03 -3.42 9.57
C ALA A 150 0.93 -2.26 9.88
N TYR A 151 2.08 -2.21 9.20
CA TYR A 151 2.98 -1.09 9.35
C TYR A 151 2.52 0.11 8.52
N ARG A 152 2.81 1.31 9.00
CA ARG A 152 2.57 2.56 8.28
C ARG A 152 3.89 3.31 8.19
N THR A 153 4.24 3.76 7.01
CA THR A 153 5.52 4.46 6.81
C THR A 153 5.61 5.78 7.57
N MET A 154 4.47 6.35 8.00
CA MET A 154 4.40 7.58 8.80
C MET A 154 4.61 7.37 10.31
N ASP A 155 4.67 6.11 10.79
CA ASP A 155 4.88 5.82 12.20
C ASP A 155 6.35 6.03 12.60
N ASP A 156 6.56 6.59 13.77
CA ASP A 156 7.90 6.96 14.27
C ASP A 156 8.87 5.77 14.27
N TYR A 157 8.41 4.58 14.69
CA TYR A 157 9.23 3.38 14.70
C TYR A 157 9.69 2.96 13.29
N TYR A 158 8.87 3.20 12.25
CA TYR A 158 9.25 2.93 10.87
C TYR A 158 10.31 3.92 10.39
N ILE A 159 10.09 5.21 10.64
CA ILE A 159 11.02 6.28 10.31
C ILE A 159 12.36 6.06 10.99
N GLU A 160 12.37 5.74 12.28
CA GLU A 160 13.58 5.43 13.06
C GLU A 160 14.34 4.24 12.47
N SER A 161 13.61 3.16 12.12
CA SER A 161 14.22 1.98 11.49
C SER A 161 14.83 2.30 10.12
N ALA A 162 14.19 3.13 9.31
CA ALA A 162 14.71 3.57 8.02
C ALA A 162 15.99 4.40 8.21
N TRP A 163 16.00 5.34 9.14
CA TRP A 163 17.17 6.13 9.47
C TRP A 163 18.32 5.29 10.03
N TRP A 164 18.02 4.28 10.85
CA TRP A 164 19.01 3.31 11.31
C TRP A 164 19.66 2.58 10.13
N GLY A 165 18.88 2.13 9.15
CA GLY A 165 19.39 1.50 7.94
C GLY A 165 20.31 2.43 7.13
N ILE A 166 19.88 3.68 6.90
CA ILE A 166 20.68 4.71 6.21
C ILE A 166 22.00 4.96 6.96
N LYS A 167 21.94 5.08 8.29
CA LYS A 167 23.13 5.24 9.13
C LYS A 167 24.13 4.09 8.96
N LYS A 168 23.64 2.84 8.90
CA LYS A 168 24.49 1.66 8.67
C LYS A 168 25.18 1.69 7.30
N ILE A 169 24.47 2.14 6.28
CA ILE A 169 25.03 2.31 4.92
C ILE A 169 26.09 3.44 4.91
N TRP A 170 25.82 4.52 5.63
CA TRP A 170 26.76 5.62 5.83
C TRP A 170 28.03 5.16 6.52
N GLU A 171 27.93 4.46 7.65
CA GLU A 171 29.06 3.92 8.44
C GLU A 171 29.95 3.00 7.60
N GLN A 172 29.38 2.32 6.61
CA GLN A 172 30.12 1.48 5.66
C GLN A 172 30.76 2.26 4.48
N GLY A 173 30.61 3.58 4.44
CA GLY A 173 31.13 4.43 3.35
C GLY A 173 30.44 4.21 1.99
N ARG A 174 29.28 3.56 1.98
CA ARG A 174 28.52 3.26 0.74
C ARG A 174 27.58 4.37 0.31
N LEU A 175 27.20 5.27 1.21
CA LEU A 175 26.39 6.44 0.88
C LEU A 175 27.28 7.54 0.33
N LYS A 176 27.05 7.95 -0.91
CA LYS A 176 27.82 9.00 -1.59
C LYS A 176 26.89 10.09 -2.07
N ARG A 177 27.39 11.32 -2.08
CA ARG A 177 26.71 12.45 -2.72
C ARG A 177 27.09 12.51 -4.20
N GLY A 178 26.08 12.64 -5.07
CA GLY A 178 26.28 12.72 -6.51
C GLY A 178 25.23 13.62 -7.17
N LEU A 179 25.42 13.89 -8.46
CA LEU A 179 24.46 14.61 -9.30
C LEU A 179 23.72 13.59 -10.17
N GLN A 180 22.43 13.76 -10.29
CA GLN A 180 21.56 12.94 -11.15
C GLN A 180 20.52 13.83 -11.83
N VAL A 181 20.21 13.53 -13.09
CA VAL A 181 19.08 14.16 -13.78
C VAL A 181 17.78 13.57 -13.22
N VAL A 182 16.86 14.44 -12.84
CA VAL A 182 15.58 14.06 -12.23
C VAL A 182 14.46 14.91 -12.80
N HIS A 183 13.23 14.38 -12.78
CA HIS A 183 12.03 15.16 -13.06
C HIS A 183 11.75 16.12 -11.90
N TRP A 184 11.49 17.37 -12.20
CA TRP A 184 11.19 18.40 -11.21
C TRP A 184 9.81 19.01 -11.48
N CYS A 185 8.96 19.07 -10.46
CA CYS A 185 7.67 19.74 -10.54
C CYS A 185 7.79 21.19 -10.04
N PRO A 186 7.60 22.20 -10.91
CA PRO A 186 7.68 23.61 -10.47
C PRO A 186 6.51 24.02 -9.57
N ARG A 187 5.36 23.31 -9.61
CA ARG A 187 4.22 23.56 -8.71
C ARG A 187 4.47 23.00 -7.31
N CYS A 188 4.90 21.75 -7.23
CA CYS A 188 5.15 21.08 -5.95
C CYS A 188 6.54 21.42 -5.39
N GLU A 189 7.41 22.04 -6.19
CA GLU A 189 8.80 22.41 -5.85
C GLU A 189 9.60 21.21 -5.31
N THR A 190 9.41 20.06 -5.93
CA THR A 190 10.07 18.80 -5.53
C THR A 190 10.37 17.90 -6.72
N VAL A 191 11.26 16.93 -6.48
CA VAL A 191 11.58 15.86 -7.42
C VAL A 191 10.38 14.91 -7.55
N LEU A 192 10.12 14.47 -8.78
CA LEU A 192 9.09 13.48 -9.09
C LEU A 192 9.73 12.14 -9.42
N ALA A 193 9.08 11.07 -9.00
CA ALA A 193 9.32 9.74 -9.56
C ALA A 193 8.71 9.64 -10.98
N ASP A 194 9.22 8.75 -11.81
CA ASP A 194 8.80 8.63 -13.22
C ASP A 194 7.28 8.41 -13.36
N TYR A 195 6.70 7.55 -12.52
CA TYR A 195 5.27 7.29 -12.54
C TYR A 195 4.43 8.50 -12.07
N GLU A 196 4.97 9.35 -11.22
CA GLU A 196 4.32 10.59 -10.78
C GLU A 196 4.29 11.63 -11.91
N ALA A 197 5.37 11.71 -12.71
CA ALA A 197 5.44 12.60 -13.85
C ALA A 197 4.35 12.30 -14.91
N VAL A 198 3.89 11.06 -14.99
CA VAL A 198 2.84 10.62 -15.93
C VAL A 198 1.42 10.70 -15.32
N SER A 199 1.29 10.47 -14.02
CA SER A 199 -0.02 10.25 -13.36
C SER A 199 -0.70 11.54 -12.90
N TYR A 200 0.04 12.63 -12.65
CA TYR A 200 -0.56 13.88 -12.13
C TYR A 200 -1.19 14.72 -13.23
N THR A 201 -2.44 15.11 -13.05
CA THR A 201 -3.24 15.83 -14.05
C THR A 201 -2.67 17.20 -14.45
N HIS A 202 -1.92 17.86 -13.60
CA HIS A 202 -1.25 19.12 -13.94
C HIS A 202 0.03 18.92 -14.78
N LEU A 203 0.45 17.67 -15.00
CA LEU A 203 1.57 17.28 -15.86
C LEU A 203 1.10 16.58 -17.15
N ARG A 204 -0.21 16.46 -17.40
CA ARG A 204 -0.80 15.77 -18.56
C ARG A 204 -0.31 16.26 -19.94
N ALA A 205 0.32 17.41 -20.01
CA ALA A 205 0.94 17.90 -21.26
C ALA A 205 2.16 17.08 -21.70
N HIS A 206 2.51 16.00 -21.01
CA HIS A 206 3.75 15.26 -21.18
C HIS A 206 3.61 13.82 -21.67
N GLU A 207 2.44 13.39 -22.12
CA GLU A 207 2.28 12.06 -22.78
C GLU A 207 3.24 11.92 -23.97
N THR A 208 3.48 12.99 -24.73
CA THR A 208 4.47 13.06 -25.80
C THR A 208 5.93 13.05 -25.32
N ARG A 209 6.20 13.46 -24.08
CA ARG A 209 7.57 13.43 -23.53
C ARG A 209 7.97 12.07 -22.97
N HIS A 210 7.02 11.28 -22.49
CA HIS A 210 7.31 9.92 -22.07
C HIS A 210 7.83 9.06 -23.23
N ASP A 211 7.22 9.21 -24.40
CA ASP A 211 7.70 8.56 -25.63
C ASP A 211 9.09 9.04 -26.07
N LEU A 212 9.41 10.32 -25.84
CA LEU A 212 10.73 10.89 -26.15
C LEU A 212 11.80 10.45 -25.16
N VAL A 213 11.48 10.32 -23.87
CA VAL A 213 12.43 9.83 -22.85
C VAL A 213 12.69 8.35 -23.03
N CYS A 214 11.69 7.54 -23.33
CA CYS A 214 11.87 6.13 -23.65
C CYS A 214 12.69 5.91 -24.94
N ARG A 215 12.57 6.79 -25.94
CA ARG A 215 13.40 6.72 -27.17
C ARG A 215 14.86 7.10 -26.92
N LEU A 216 15.13 8.06 -26.06
CA LEU A 216 16.49 8.48 -25.70
C LEU A 216 17.24 7.45 -24.83
N LEU A 217 16.54 6.52 -24.19
CA LEU A 217 17.15 5.42 -23.43
C LEU A 217 17.38 4.16 -24.28
N LEU A 218 16.92 4.16 -25.53
CA LEU A 218 17.06 3.04 -26.47
C LEU A 218 18.06 3.31 -27.61
N GLU A 219 18.64 4.49 -27.69
CA GLU A 219 19.79 4.87 -28.52
C GLU A 219 21.05 5.00 -27.65
#